data_c01d618f17586483f8e4b46ace7a8c90
#
_entry.id   c01d618f17586483f8e4b46ace7a8c90
#
_cell.length_a   1.000
_cell.length_b   1.000
_cell.length_c   1.000
_cell.angle_alpha   90.00
_cell.angle_beta   90.00
_cell.angle_gamma   90.00
#
_symmetry.space_group_name_H-M   'P 1'
#
loop_
_entity.id
_entity.type
_entity.pdbx_description
1 polymer ?
#
loop_
_entity_poly.entity_id
_entity_poly.type
_entity_poly.pdbx_seq_one_letter_code
_entity_poly.pdbx_strand_id
1 'polypeptide(L)'
;MKQVNLLLMSAAMTLAACGGTKDAGQAGVPLIERSNIKIEGKRMTPEALWAMGRIGGVAVSPDEKQIAYTVAYYSVPENKSNREVFVMNTDGTGNQQITRTPWQENEVNWIKGGTKLAFLSNESGSSQLWEMNPDGSGRKQLTQYDGDIEGYSFSPDGKKLLFIAQVKTKPSTADKYPDLPKATGIIVTDLMYKHWDEWVTGAPHPFVADFDGNSISNIKDILEGKPYESPMKPWGGIEQLAWNTTSDKVAYTCRKKTGLAYAISTNSDIYVYDLNTKQTDNITEENKGYDTNPQYSPDGKYIAWQSMERDGYEADLNRLFIMNLETGEKRFVSKEFESNVDGFLWNKDSKSIYFIGVWHGETQIYNVDLAANDKITQLTDGMYDYASLALAGDKVIALRHSMSMGDEIYAVSATRNGDAFAEAKQLTFENKQIYDQLEMGKVEARWMKTTDGKQMLTWVIYPPQFDPNKKYPTLLFCEGGPQSPVSQFWSYRWNFQIMAANDYIIVAPNR
;
A
#
# COMPACT_ATOMS: atom_id res chain seq x y z
N MET A 1 -6.15 -9.91 -75.41
CA MET A 1 -7.28 -10.77 -75.73
C MET A 1 -7.56 -11.67 -74.57
N LYS A 2 -8.81 -11.79 -74.24
CA LYS A 2 -9.51 -12.56 -73.21
C LYS A 2 -9.65 -11.93 -71.82
N GLN A 3 -10.80 -11.28 -71.69
CA GLN A 3 -11.47 -10.95 -70.46
C GLN A 3 -11.93 -12.25 -69.79
N VAL A 4 -11.90 -12.27 -68.45
CA VAL A 4 -12.69 -13.22 -67.66
C VAL A 4 -13.42 -12.41 -66.58
N ASN A 5 -14.74 -12.44 -66.67
CA ASN A 5 -15.68 -11.89 -65.70
C ASN A 5 -15.63 -12.64 -64.40
N LEU A 6 -15.66 -11.95 -63.28
CA LEU A 6 -15.92 -12.57 -61.97
C LEU A 6 -17.26 -12.06 -61.44
N LEU A 7 -18.16 -12.97 -61.25
CA LEU A 7 -19.49 -12.76 -60.63
C LEU A 7 -19.33 -12.46 -59.13
N LEU A 8 -20.01 -11.40 -58.67
CA LEU A 8 -20.28 -11.10 -57.29
C LEU A 8 -21.43 -12.01 -56.79
N MET A 9 -21.15 -12.85 -55.80
CA MET A 9 -22.18 -13.44 -54.94
C MET A 9 -22.13 -12.76 -53.57
N SER A 10 -23.16 -11.98 -53.27
CA SER A 10 -23.41 -11.37 -51.96
C SER A 10 -24.00 -12.46 -51.04
N ALA A 11 -23.25 -12.87 -50.00
CA ALA A 11 -23.81 -13.60 -48.88
C ALA A 11 -23.93 -12.64 -47.69
N ALA A 12 -25.14 -12.27 -47.34
CA ALA A 12 -25.46 -11.55 -46.13
C ALA A 12 -25.33 -12.48 -44.93
N MET A 13 -24.28 -12.32 -44.13
CA MET A 13 -24.23 -12.91 -42.78
C MET A 13 -24.67 -11.86 -41.78
N THR A 14 -25.81 -12.13 -41.17
CA THR A 14 -26.28 -11.44 -39.95
C THR A 14 -25.35 -11.77 -38.79
N LEU A 15 -24.49 -10.83 -38.42
CA LEU A 15 -23.73 -10.88 -37.18
C LEU A 15 -24.62 -10.38 -36.03
N ALA A 16 -24.96 -11.32 -35.15
CA ALA A 16 -25.50 -11.00 -33.84
C ALA A 16 -24.44 -10.20 -33.06
N ALA A 17 -24.74 -8.96 -32.71
CA ALA A 17 -23.91 -8.11 -31.90
C ALA A 17 -23.96 -8.61 -30.44
N CYS A 18 -22.97 -9.38 -30.03
CA CYS A 18 -22.56 -9.43 -28.62
C CYS A 18 -21.76 -8.16 -28.38
N GLY A 19 -22.30 -7.26 -27.53
CA GLY A 19 -21.63 -6.03 -27.13
C GLY A 19 -20.42 -6.34 -26.22
N GLY A 20 -19.27 -6.52 -26.83
CA GLY A 20 -17.98 -6.45 -26.14
C GLY A 20 -17.55 -5.00 -26.13
N THR A 21 -17.26 -4.45 -24.96
CA THR A 21 -16.57 -3.17 -24.77
C THR A 21 -15.26 -3.22 -25.56
N LYS A 22 -15.09 -2.32 -26.51
CA LYS A 22 -13.83 -2.19 -27.27
C LYS A 22 -12.74 -1.65 -26.33
N ASP A 23 -11.64 -2.40 -26.20
CA ASP A 23 -10.43 -1.99 -25.53
C ASP A 23 -9.93 -0.66 -26.11
N ALA A 24 -9.82 0.37 -25.28
CA ALA A 24 -9.24 1.67 -25.61
C ALA A 24 -7.72 1.65 -25.44
N GLY A 25 -7.02 0.71 -26.08
CA GLY A 25 -5.56 0.71 -26.13
C GLY A 25 -5.06 1.64 -27.23
N GLN A 26 -4.13 2.53 -26.93
CA GLN A 26 -3.31 3.17 -27.96
C GLN A 26 -2.57 2.05 -28.71
N ALA A 27 -2.63 2.07 -30.03
CA ALA A 27 -1.97 1.08 -30.87
C ALA A 27 -0.47 1.01 -30.54
N GLY A 28 -0.02 -0.11 -29.93
CA GLY A 28 1.39 -0.38 -29.65
C GLY A 28 1.78 -0.64 -28.21
N VAL A 29 0.90 -0.46 -27.21
CA VAL A 29 1.20 -0.81 -25.81
C VAL A 29 0.62 -2.21 -25.53
N PRO A 30 1.45 -3.22 -25.16
CA PRO A 30 0.95 -4.56 -24.91
C PRO A 30 0.12 -4.60 -23.62
N LEU A 31 -1.04 -5.24 -23.68
CA LEU A 31 -1.83 -5.61 -22.51
C LEU A 31 -1.19 -6.82 -21.85
N ILE A 32 -0.89 -6.73 -20.57
CA ILE A 32 -0.32 -7.82 -19.78
C ILE A 32 -1.44 -8.41 -18.91
N GLU A 33 -1.72 -9.67 -19.14
CA GLU A 33 -2.80 -10.40 -18.47
C GLU A 33 -2.26 -11.41 -17.45
N ARG A 34 -3.18 -12.00 -16.68
CA ARG A 34 -2.87 -13.12 -15.80
C ARG A 34 -2.14 -14.23 -16.56
N SER A 35 -1.02 -14.67 -16.05
CA SER A 35 -0.19 -15.69 -16.67
C SER A 35 -0.84 -17.07 -16.64
N ASN A 36 -0.70 -17.81 -17.75
CA ASN A 36 -1.05 -19.21 -17.87
C ASN A 36 0.19 -20.12 -17.88
N ILE A 37 1.21 -19.74 -17.12
CA ILE A 37 2.48 -20.48 -17.06
C ILE A 37 2.24 -21.95 -16.69
N LYS A 38 2.99 -22.85 -17.37
CA LYS A 38 3.09 -24.25 -17.00
C LYS A 38 4.44 -24.47 -16.32
N ILE A 39 4.43 -25.07 -15.15
CA ILE A 39 5.63 -25.28 -14.32
C ILE A 39 6.03 -26.74 -14.40
N GLU A 40 7.19 -26.99 -14.94
CA GLU A 40 7.80 -28.32 -14.95
C GLU A 40 8.53 -28.59 -13.63
N GLY A 41 8.53 -29.84 -13.16
CA GLY A 41 9.27 -30.26 -11.97
C GLY A 41 8.72 -29.79 -10.63
N LYS A 42 7.56 -29.12 -10.59
CA LYS A 42 6.82 -28.67 -9.38
C LYS A 42 7.63 -27.77 -8.43
N ARG A 43 8.70 -27.14 -8.88
CA ARG A 43 9.57 -26.29 -8.06
C ARG A 43 9.35 -24.82 -8.39
N MET A 44 9.44 -23.97 -7.38
CA MET A 44 9.40 -22.52 -7.56
C MET A 44 10.61 -22.08 -8.41
N THR A 45 10.32 -21.30 -9.44
CA THR A 45 11.35 -20.68 -10.32
C THR A 45 11.16 -19.17 -10.38
N PRO A 46 12.15 -18.40 -10.84
CA PRO A 46 11.97 -16.95 -11.07
C PRO A 46 10.81 -16.66 -12.02
N GLU A 47 10.62 -17.47 -13.08
CA GLU A 47 9.51 -17.30 -14.04
C GLU A 47 8.15 -17.52 -13.35
N ALA A 48 8.03 -18.54 -12.48
CA ALA A 48 6.83 -18.78 -11.70
C ALA A 48 6.53 -17.59 -10.76
N LEU A 49 7.55 -17.04 -10.10
CA LEU A 49 7.39 -15.89 -9.21
C LEU A 49 6.97 -14.62 -9.97
N TRP A 50 7.56 -14.35 -11.14
CA TRP A 50 7.19 -13.20 -11.97
C TRP A 50 5.82 -13.35 -12.64
N ALA A 51 5.36 -14.58 -12.84
CA ALA A 51 4.04 -14.88 -13.39
C ALA A 51 2.89 -14.62 -12.41
N MET A 52 3.17 -14.45 -11.12
CA MET A 52 2.15 -14.22 -10.09
C MET A 52 1.55 -12.83 -10.20
N GLY A 53 0.21 -12.75 -10.14
CA GLY A 53 -0.52 -11.51 -9.91
C GLY A 53 -0.26 -11.01 -8.49
N ARG A 54 -0.12 -9.69 -8.33
CA ARG A 54 0.19 -9.04 -7.05
C ARG A 54 -0.99 -8.18 -6.63
N ILE A 55 -1.72 -8.66 -5.63
CA ILE A 55 -2.86 -7.94 -5.05
C ILE A 55 -2.36 -6.70 -4.30
N GLY A 56 -3.11 -5.61 -4.41
CA GLY A 56 -2.86 -4.37 -3.68
C GLY A 56 -4.10 -3.49 -3.64
N GLY A 57 -4.07 -2.43 -2.84
CA GLY A 57 -5.10 -1.40 -2.78
C GLY A 57 -6.50 -1.97 -2.50
N VAL A 58 -6.86 -2.20 -1.23
CA VAL A 58 -8.17 -2.74 -0.84
C VAL A 58 -9.06 -1.61 -0.31
N ALA A 59 -10.24 -1.42 -0.90
CA ALA A 59 -11.23 -0.42 -0.49
C ALA A 59 -12.62 -1.06 -0.33
N VAL A 60 -13.23 -0.91 0.84
CA VAL A 60 -14.59 -1.37 1.13
C VAL A 60 -15.59 -0.26 0.76
N SER A 61 -16.70 -0.62 0.11
CA SER A 61 -17.76 0.32 -0.24
C SER A 61 -18.42 0.93 1.02
N PRO A 62 -18.94 2.17 0.95
CA PRO A 62 -19.59 2.79 2.11
C PRO A 62 -20.80 2.04 2.67
N ASP A 63 -21.47 1.23 1.84
CA ASP A 63 -22.56 0.34 2.26
C ASP A 63 -22.07 -1.03 2.75
N GLU A 64 -20.74 -1.24 2.76
CA GLU A 64 -20.04 -2.42 3.26
C GLU A 64 -20.35 -3.74 2.52
N LYS A 65 -20.89 -3.65 1.32
CA LYS A 65 -21.29 -4.84 0.55
C LYS A 65 -20.26 -5.28 -0.48
N GLN A 66 -19.38 -4.38 -0.90
CA GLN A 66 -18.40 -4.64 -1.95
C GLN A 66 -16.99 -4.24 -1.52
N ILE A 67 -16.03 -4.92 -2.12
CA ILE A 67 -14.60 -4.62 -2.01
C ILE A 67 -14.10 -4.33 -3.42
N ALA A 68 -13.46 -3.17 -3.62
CA ALA A 68 -12.64 -2.89 -4.77
C ALA A 68 -11.17 -3.13 -4.41
N TYR A 69 -10.40 -3.73 -5.32
CA TYR A 69 -8.99 -3.98 -5.11
C TYR A 69 -8.25 -4.00 -6.46
N THR A 70 -6.94 -3.99 -6.42
CA THR A 70 -6.13 -4.00 -7.64
C THR A 70 -5.25 -5.24 -7.73
N VAL A 71 -4.92 -5.65 -8.96
CA VAL A 71 -3.92 -6.71 -9.22
C VAL A 71 -2.95 -6.23 -10.28
N ALA A 72 -1.66 -6.29 -9.98
CA ALA A 72 -0.61 -6.01 -10.97
C ALA A 72 -0.13 -7.29 -11.64
N TYR A 73 -0.03 -7.26 -12.96
CA TYR A 73 0.54 -8.31 -13.79
C TYR A 73 1.82 -7.83 -14.46
N TYR A 74 2.78 -8.72 -14.63
CA TYR A 74 4.14 -8.42 -15.10
C TYR A 74 4.49 -9.23 -16.34
N SER A 75 5.20 -8.60 -17.26
CA SER A 75 5.85 -9.25 -18.41
C SER A 75 7.35 -8.99 -18.38
N VAL A 76 8.14 -10.02 -18.10
CA VAL A 76 9.59 -9.92 -18.14
C VAL A 76 10.12 -9.62 -19.55
N PRO A 77 9.61 -10.26 -20.64
CA PRO A 77 10.05 -9.93 -22.00
C PRO A 77 9.79 -8.48 -22.41
N GLU A 78 8.66 -7.90 -21.98
CA GLU A 78 8.30 -6.51 -22.28
C GLU A 78 8.95 -5.52 -21.29
N ASN A 79 9.51 -6.01 -20.17
CA ASN A 79 9.98 -5.22 -19.03
C ASN A 79 8.93 -4.18 -18.59
N LYS A 80 7.68 -4.61 -18.50
CA LYS A 80 6.52 -3.78 -18.18
C LYS A 80 5.56 -4.49 -17.25
N SER A 81 4.67 -3.70 -16.66
CA SER A 81 3.50 -4.18 -15.91
C SER A 81 2.29 -3.32 -16.23
N ASN A 82 1.12 -3.84 -16.00
CA ASN A 82 -0.10 -3.06 -15.84
C ASN A 82 -0.80 -3.50 -14.55
N ARG A 83 -1.71 -2.67 -14.08
CA ARG A 83 -2.48 -2.92 -12.87
C ARG A 83 -3.95 -2.72 -13.16
N GLU A 84 -4.74 -3.71 -12.78
CA GLU A 84 -6.16 -3.77 -13.07
C GLU A 84 -7.00 -3.66 -11.81
N VAL A 85 -8.22 -3.12 -11.93
CA VAL A 85 -9.18 -3.03 -10.85
C VAL A 85 -10.15 -4.21 -10.89
N PHE A 86 -10.43 -4.76 -9.71
CA PHE A 86 -11.38 -5.83 -9.46
C PHE A 86 -12.43 -5.37 -8.45
N VAL A 87 -13.63 -5.93 -8.54
CA VAL A 87 -14.70 -5.74 -7.56
C VAL A 87 -15.29 -7.10 -7.19
N MET A 88 -15.56 -7.30 -5.90
CA MET A 88 -16.24 -8.48 -5.37
C MET A 88 -17.17 -8.10 -4.22
N ASN A 89 -18.06 -8.98 -3.82
CA ASN A 89 -18.82 -8.84 -2.60
C ASN A 89 -17.93 -9.08 -1.36
N THR A 90 -18.30 -8.53 -0.20
CA THR A 90 -17.55 -8.69 1.05
C THR A 90 -17.49 -10.12 1.58
N ASP A 91 -18.30 -11.04 1.03
CA ASP A 91 -18.23 -12.47 1.30
C ASP A 91 -17.32 -13.25 0.33
N GLY A 92 -16.71 -12.57 -0.66
CA GLY A 92 -15.85 -13.11 -1.71
C GLY A 92 -16.58 -13.59 -2.96
N THR A 93 -17.92 -13.53 -3.01
CA THR A 93 -18.67 -13.89 -4.20
C THR A 93 -18.66 -12.77 -5.24
N GLY A 94 -18.97 -13.09 -6.49
CA GLY A 94 -19.12 -12.11 -7.57
C GLY A 94 -17.82 -11.39 -7.94
N ASN A 95 -16.66 -12.01 -7.71
CA ASN A 95 -15.36 -11.41 -8.04
C ASN A 95 -15.19 -11.24 -9.55
N GLN A 96 -14.96 -9.99 -9.98
CA GLN A 96 -14.86 -9.63 -11.39
C GLN A 96 -13.71 -8.63 -11.61
N GLN A 97 -12.94 -8.85 -12.67
CA GLN A 97 -12.03 -7.85 -13.22
C GLN A 97 -12.85 -6.82 -14.00
N ILE A 98 -12.76 -5.54 -13.64
CA ILE A 98 -13.58 -4.47 -14.23
C ILE A 98 -12.78 -3.52 -15.13
N THR A 99 -11.45 -3.53 -15.06
CA THR A 99 -10.59 -2.87 -16.04
C THR A 99 -9.73 -3.87 -16.78
N ARG A 100 -9.38 -3.53 -18.03
CA ARG A 100 -8.50 -4.32 -18.88
C ARG A 100 -7.75 -3.37 -19.79
N THR A 101 -6.68 -2.79 -19.26
CA THR A 101 -5.95 -1.70 -19.90
C THR A 101 -4.44 -1.93 -19.77
N PRO A 102 -3.63 -1.35 -20.65
CA PRO A 102 -2.17 -1.43 -20.52
C PRO A 102 -1.61 -0.42 -19.50
N TRP A 103 -2.47 0.19 -18.67
CA TRP A 103 -2.13 1.28 -17.77
C TRP A 103 -1.99 0.81 -16.32
N GLN A 104 -1.65 1.74 -15.43
CA GLN A 104 -1.52 1.50 -13.99
C GLN A 104 -2.75 2.11 -13.29
N GLU A 105 -3.76 1.30 -12.95
CA GLU A 105 -4.87 1.71 -12.12
C GLU A 105 -4.52 1.53 -10.65
N ASN A 106 -4.08 2.61 -9.99
CA ASN A 106 -3.63 2.61 -8.60
C ASN A 106 -4.64 3.30 -7.68
N GLU A 107 -4.48 3.14 -6.37
CA GLU A 107 -5.21 3.89 -5.34
C GLU A 107 -6.73 3.86 -5.52
N VAL A 108 -7.31 2.69 -5.83
CA VAL A 108 -8.76 2.57 -6.04
C VAL A 108 -9.52 2.83 -4.74
N ASN A 109 -10.53 3.74 -4.82
CA ASN A 109 -11.39 4.08 -3.70
C ASN A 109 -12.83 4.31 -4.16
N TRP A 110 -13.78 4.08 -3.26
CA TRP A 110 -15.19 4.37 -3.48
C TRP A 110 -15.48 5.85 -3.25
N ILE A 111 -16.22 6.45 -4.15
CA ILE A 111 -16.63 7.85 -4.09
C ILE A 111 -18.14 8.01 -4.34
N LYS A 112 -18.66 9.23 -4.13
CA LYS A 112 -20.08 9.56 -4.39
C LYS A 112 -21.04 8.58 -3.70
N GLY A 113 -20.78 8.31 -2.42
CA GLY A 113 -21.62 7.41 -1.63
C GLY A 113 -21.59 5.94 -2.10
N GLY A 114 -20.52 5.51 -2.74
CA GLY A 114 -20.37 4.13 -3.23
C GLY A 114 -20.90 3.88 -4.65
N THR A 115 -21.36 4.93 -5.34
CA THR A 115 -21.89 4.79 -6.71
C THR A 115 -20.82 4.81 -7.80
N LYS A 116 -19.60 5.25 -7.45
CA LYS A 116 -18.46 5.33 -8.35
C LYS A 116 -17.18 4.84 -7.67
N LEU A 117 -16.23 4.42 -8.48
CA LEU A 117 -14.83 4.20 -8.11
C LEU A 117 -13.99 5.36 -8.64
N ALA A 118 -13.06 5.85 -7.82
CA ALA A 118 -11.98 6.71 -8.25
C ALA A 118 -10.66 5.95 -8.19
N PHE A 119 -9.71 6.30 -9.03
CA PHE A 119 -8.40 5.66 -9.10
C PHE A 119 -7.40 6.58 -9.84
N LEU A 120 -6.12 6.38 -9.60
CA LEU A 120 -5.07 7.01 -10.38
C LEU A 120 -4.76 6.16 -11.62
N SER A 121 -4.61 6.82 -12.77
CA SER A 121 -4.17 6.17 -14.01
C SER A 121 -3.25 7.07 -14.81
N ASN A 122 -2.25 6.44 -15.46
CA ASN A 122 -1.32 7.13 -16.36
C ASN A 122 -1.77 7.11 -17.83
N GLU A 123 -3.03 6.81 -18.11
CA GLU A 123 -3.61 6.74 -19.46
C GLU A 123 -3.47 8.03 -20.25
N SER A 124 -3.54 9.18 -19.59
CA SER A 124 -3.40 10.50 -20.24
C SER A 124 -1.95 10.97 -20.43
N GLY A 125 -0.96 10.12 -20.13
CA GLY A 125 0.47 10.42 -20.24
C GLY A 125 1.14 10.82 -18.94
N SER A 126 0.38 11.21 -17.92
CA SER A 126 0.79 11.40 -16.53
C SER A 126 -0.23 10.77 -15.59
N SER A 127 0.17 10.53 -14.33
CA SER A 127 -0.72 10.00 -13.31
C SER A 127 -1.78 11.04 -12.94
N GLN A 128 -3.03 10.76 -13.28
CA GLN A 128 -4.18 11.63 -13.04
C GLN A 128 -5.29 10.87 -12.33
N LEU A 129 -6.21 11.60 -11.69
CA LEU A 129 -7.39 11.03 -11.06
C LEU A 129 -8.49 10.78 -12.10
N TRP A 130 -9.04 9.56 -12.05
CA TRP A 130 -10.12 9.09 -12.90
C TRP A 130 -11.28 8.57 -12.07
N GLU A 131 -12.47 8.50 -12.65
CA GLU A 131 -13.62 7.79 -12.09
C GLU A 131 -14.22 6.80 -13.08
N MET A 132 -14.95 5.81 -12.57
CA MET A 132 -15.77 4.87 -13.35
C MET A 132 -16.92 4.32 -12.52
N ASN A 133 -17.88 3.65 -13.17
CA ASN A 133 -18.87 2.84 -12.47
C ASN A 133 -18.22 1.57 -11.90
N PRO A 134 -18.82 0.92 -10.87
CA PRO A 134 -18.31 -0.33 -10.33
C PRO A 134 -18.31 -1.52 -11.31
N ASP A 135 -18.97 -1.39 -12.45
CA ASP A 135 -18.93 -2.34 -13.56
C ASP A 135 -17.87 -2.02 -14.62
N GLY A 136 -17.03 -1.00 -14.37
CA GLY A 136 -15.98 -0.53 -15.28
C GLY A 136 -16.45 0.43 -16.37
N SER A 137 -17.74 0.65 -16.54
CA SER A 137 -18.30 1.57 -17.52
C SER A 137 -18.15 3.04 -17.07
N GLY A 138 -18.34 3.97 -18.01
CA GLY A 138 -18.36 5.42 -17.71
C GLY A 138 -17.02 5.96 -17.21
N ARG A 139 -15.90 5.39 -17.65
CA ARG A 139 -14.53 5.85 -17.34
C ARG A 139 -14.35 7.31 -17.77
N LYS A 140 -13.89 8.14 -16.85
CA LYS A 140 -13.74 9.59 -17.05
C LYS A 140 -12.58 10.14 -16.23
N GLN A 141 -11.75 10.96 -16.85
CA GLN A 141 -10.69 11.73 -16.19
C GLN A 141 -11.30 12.90 -15.41
N LEU A 142 -10.89 13.05 -14.14
CA LEU A 142 -11.34 14.11 -13.24
C LEU A 142 -10.34 15.25 -13.08
N THR A 143 -9.04 14.97 -13.31
CA THR A 143 -7.98 15.97 -13.17
C THR A 143 -7.16 16.11 -14.46
N GLN A 144 -6.65 17.33 -14.68
CA GLN A 144 -5.65 17.67 -15.72
C GLN A 144 -4.58 18.55 -15.07
N TYR A 145 -3.92 17.96 -14.03
CA TYR A 145 -2.85 18.64 -13.32
C TYR A 145 -1.56 18.58 -14.15
N ASP A 146 -0.76 19.65 -14.09
CA ASP A 146 0.54 19.70 -14.79
C ASP A 146 1.60 18.96 -13.94
N GLY A 147 1.69 17.67 -14.13
CA GLY A 147 2.52 16.72 -13.39
C GLY A 147 1.75 15.48 -12.95
N ASP A 148 2.41 14.62 -12.20
CA ASP A 148 1.82 13.41 -11.63
C ASP A 148 1.10 13.69 -10.31
N ILE A 149 -0.05 13.05 -10.11
CA ILE A 149 -0.70 12.92 -8.81
C ILE A 149 -0.21 11.61 -8.19
N GLU A 150 0.44 11.69 -7.02
CA GLU A 150 1.05 10.55 -6.33
C GLU A 150 0.13 9.85 -5.32
N GLY A 151 -0.95 10.52 -4.92
CA GLY A 151 -1.96 10.00 -3.99
C GLY A 151 -3.09 10.99 -3.81
N TYR A 152 -4.26 10.56 -3.36
CA TYR A 152 -5.43 11.42 -3.21
C TYR A 152 -6.39 10.96 -2.11
N SER A 153 -7.17 11.90 -1.60
CA SER A 153 -8.27 11.65 -0.66
C SER A 153 -9.36 12.69 -0.84
N PHE A 154 -10.61 12.25 -0.95
CA PHE A 154 -11.74 13.16 -0.94
C PHE A 154 -12.10 13.59 0.50
N SER A 155 -12.53 14.83 0.66
CA SER A 155 -13.10 15.29 1.94
C SER A 155 -14.38 14.49 2.29
N PRO A 156 -14.70 14.30 3.58
CA PRO A 156 -15.90 13.59 4.01
C PRO A 156 -17.21 14.09 3.39
N ASP A 157 -17.31 15.39 3.10
CA ASP A 157 -18.49 15.98 2.43
C ASP A 157 -18.47 15.81 0.89
N GLY A 158 -17.39 15.25 0.33
CA GLY A 158 -17.21 15.01 -1.10
C GLY A 158 -17.02 16.25 -1.96
N LYS A 159 -16.76 17.43 -1.35
CA LYS A 159 -16.65 18.71 -2.09
C LYS A 159 -15.21 19.17 -2.31
N LYS A 160 -14.22 18.49 -1.74
CA LYS A 160 -12.81 18.83 -1.88
C LYS A 160 -12.00 17.59 -2.18
N LEU A 161 -10.89 17.80 -2.88
CA LEU A 161 -9.86 16.82 -3.14
C LEU A 161 -8.57 17.26 -2.45
N LEU A 162 -8.00 16.40 -1.62
CA LEU A 162 -6.63 16.44 -1.15
C LEU A 162 -5.79 15.55 -2.05
N PHE A 163 -4.67 16.02 -2.55
CA PHE A 163 -3.79 15.22 -3.38
C PHE A 163 -2.31 15.59 -3.16
N ILE A 164 -1.42 14.70 -3.54
CA ILE A 164 0.02 14.85 -3.45
C ILE A 164 0.57 15.06 -4.85
N ALA A 165 1.43 16.08 -5.01
CA ALA A 165 2.17 16.31 -6.24
C ALA A 165 3.55 16.88 -5.95
N GLN A 166 4.49 16.66 -6.86
CA GLN A 166 5.86 17.17 -6.76
C GLN A 166 5.92 18.66 -7.05
N VAL A 167 6.66 19.39 -6.21
CA VAL A 167 6.98 20.80 -6.38
C VAL A 167 8.49 20.95 -6.57
N LYS A 168 8.89 21.74 -7.55
CA LYS A 168 10.29 22.04 -7.79
C LYS A 168 10.81 22.96 -6.68
N THR A 169 11.69 22.47 -5.83
CA THR A 169 12.27 23.24 -4.71
C THR A 169 13.70 23.68 -4.97
N LYS A 170 14.39 23.11 -5.97
CA LYS A 170 15.76 23.38 -6.32
C LYS A 170 15.92 23.62 -7.83
N PRO A 171 16.82 24.50 -8.28
CA PRO A 171 17.11 24.64 -9.70
C PRO A 171 17.78 23.36 -10.24
N SER A 172 17.33 22.89 -11.38
CA SER A 172 17.97 21.78 -12.11
C SER A 172 19.27 22.22 -12.78
N THR A 173 20.04 21.25 -13.30
CA THR A 173 21.22 21.55 -14.10
C THR A 173 20.87 22.36 -15.36
N ALA A 174 19.74 22.08 -16.01
CA ALA A 174 19.27 22.83 -17.15
C ALA A 174 18.87 24.28 -16.81
N ASP A 175 18.36 24.53 -15.60
CA ASP A 175 18.10 25.91 -15.14
C ASP A 175 19.39 26.72 -14.94
N LYS A 176 20.45 26.06 -14.45
CA LYS A 176 21.76 26.70 -14.22
C LYS A 176 22.58 26.88 -15.49
N TYR A 177 22.42 25.96 -16.44
CA TYR A 177 23.14 25.90 -17.71
C TYR A 177 22.16 25.69 -18.87
N PRO A 178 21.37 26.72 -19.23
CA PRO A 178 20.32 26.58 -20.26
C PRO A 178 20.91 26.36 -21.66
N ASP A 179 22.18 26.64 -21.87
CA ASP A 179 22.92 26.32 -23.08
C ASP A 179 23.32 24.84 -23.22
N LEU A 180 23.12 24.04 -22.17
CA LEU A 180 23.41 22.60 -22.13
C LEU A 180 22.14 21.75 -21.92
N PRO A 181 21.11 21.85 -22.78
CA PRO A 181 19.80 21.24 -22.54
C PRO A 181 19.82 19.69 -22.53
N LYS A 182 20.90 19.07 -23.05
CA LYS A 182 21.09 17.62 -23.07
C LYS A 182 21.99 17.10 -21.95
N ALA A 183 22.46 17.97 -21.05
CA ALA A 183 23.30 17.55 -19.94
C ALA A 183 22.48 16.72 -18.94
N THR A 184 23.00 15.55 -18.57
CA THR A 184 22.39 14.63 -17.59
C THR A 184 23.07 14.69 -16.22
N GLY A 185 24.11 15.54 -16.06
CA GLY A 185 24.79 15.74 -14.81
C GLY A 185 23.90 16.36 -13.75
N ILE A 186 24.01 15.92 -12.50
CA ILE A 186 23.28 16.46 -11.36
C ILE A 186 24.26 17.22 -10.48
N ILE A 187 23.91 18.45 -10.12
CA ILE A 187 24.75 19.32 -9.27
C ILE A 187 24.24 19.21 -7.84
N VAL A 188 25.07 18.65 -6.99
CA VAL A 188 24.79 18.51 -5.56
C VAL A 188 25.61 19.55 -4.78
N THR A 189 24.93 20.36 -3.99
CA THR A 189 25.56 21.42 -3.16
C THR A 189 25.27 21.26 -1.67
N ASP A 190 24.36 20.35 -1.30
CA ASP A 190 23.94 20.10 0.08
C ASP A 190 23.36 18.67 0.23
N LEU A 191 23.21 18.19 1.44
CA LEU A 191 22.41 17.02 1.79
C LEU A 191 20.91 17.38 1.73
N MET A 192 20.06 16.56 1.84
CA MET A 192 19.53 15.37 1.20
C MET A 192 19.50 15.55 -0.33
N TYR A 193 20.31 14.84 -1.01
CA TYR A 193 20.32 14.83 -2.49
C TYR A 193 19.74 13.53 -3.06
N LYS A 194 19.59 12.52 -2.24
CA LYS A 194 18.92 11.26 -2.55
C LYS A 194 18.06 10.80 -1.39
N HIS A 195 16.92 10.21 -1.73
CA HIS A 195 16.18 9.30 -0.88
C HIS A 195 16.43 7.90 -1.41
N TRP A 196 17.22 7.12 -0.71
CA TRP A 196 17.67 5.79 -1.13
C TRP A 196 18.30 5.81 -2.53
N ASP A 197 17.59 5.39 -3.60
CA ASP A 197 18.09 5.37 -4.99
C ASP A 197 17.53 6.52 -5.85
N GLU A 198 16.56 7.29 -5.37
CA GLU A 198 15.94 8.40 -6.07
C GLU A 198 16.63 9.75 -5.80
N TRP A 199 16.82 10.54 -6.84
CA TRP A 199 17.35 11.89 -6.71
C TRP A 199 16.28 12.85 -6.19
N VAL A 200 16.66 13.68 -5.19
CA VAL A 200 15.81 14.74 -4.66
C VAL A 200 15.91 15.98 -5.55
N THR A 201 15.01 16.09 -6.52
CA THR A 201 14.90 17.21 -7.45
C THR A 201 13.81 18.20 -7.08
N GLY A 202 12.88 17.79 -6.24
CA GLY A 202 11.75 18.54 -5.71
C GLY A 202 11.35 18.05 -4.33
N ALA A 203 10.16 18.40 -3.91
CA ALA A 203 9.53 17.89 -2.70
C ALA A 203 8.05 17.56 -2.99
N PRO A 204 7.50 16.44 -2.47
CA PRO A 204 6.06 16.24 -2.52
C PRO A 204 5.37 17.23 -1.58
N HIS A 205 4.30 17.88 -2.07
CA HIS A 205 3.45 18.76 -1.28
C HIS A 205 2.01 18.28 -1.29
N PRO A 206 1.25 18.50 -0.20
CA PRO A 206 -0.18 18.31 -0.14
C PRO A 206 -0.90 19.51 -0.77
N PHE A 207 -1.78 19.22 -1.71
CA PHE A 207 -2.64 20.18 -2.38
C PHE A 207 -4.09 19.95 -2.00
N VAL A 208 -4.86 21.04 -1.82
CA VAL A 208 -6.30 21.00 -1.69
C VAL A 208 -6.94 21.71 -2.88
N ALA A 209 -7.95 21.09 -3.47
CA ALA A 209 -8.75 21.66 -4.53
C ALA A 209 -10.26 21.56 -4.20
N ASP A 210 -11.07 22.48 -4.74
CA ASP A 210 -12.51 22.31 -4.74
C ASP A 210 -12.89 21.27 -5.80
N PHE A 211 -13.89 20.43 -5.49
CA PHE A 211 -14.41 19.40 -6.37
C PHE A 211 -15.93 19.57 -6.56
N ASP A 212 -16.36 19.76 -7.79
CA ASP A 212 -17.77 19.96 -8.16
C ASP A 212 -18.52 18.67 -8.53
N GLY A 213 -17.88 17.52 -8.36
CA GLY A 213 -18.38 16.21 -8.76
C GLY A 213 -17.92 15.77 -10.15
N ASN A 214 -17.25 16.63 -10.92
CA ASN A 214 -16.79 16.36 -12.27
C ASN A 214 -15.35 16.78 -12.54
N SER A 215 -14.89 17.82 -11.87
CA SER A 215 -13.58 18.42 -12.07
C SER A 215 -13.11 19.12 -10.80
N ILE A 216 -11.82 19.45 -10.76
CA ILE A 216 -11.21 20.23 -9.69
C ILE A 216 -10.98 21.68 -10.11
N SER A 217 -11.04 22.58 -9.13
CA SER A 217 -10.73 24.00 -9.28
C SER A 217 -10.09 24.56 -8.00
N ASN A 218 -9.63 25.81 -8.04
CA ASN A 218 -9.08 26.51 -6.87
C ASN A 218 -7.99 25.69 -6.15
N ILE A 219 -7.08 25.11 -6.93
CA ILE A 219 -5.97 24.28 -6.42
C ILE A 219 -5.06 25.14 -5.56
N LYS A 220 -4.76 24.66 -4.36
CA LYS A 220 -3.92 25.34 -3.38
C LYS A 220 -2.90 24.38 -2.80
N ASP A 221 -1.63 24.76 -2.86
CA ASP A 221 -0.53 24.12 -2.15
C ASP A 221 -0.54 24.52 -0.66
N ILE A 222 -0.66 23.54 0.25
CA ILE A 222 -0.64 23.79 1.70
C ILE A 222 0.74 24.26 2.17
N LEU A 223 1.81 23.83 1.47
CA LEU A 223 3.20 24.16 1.77
C LEU A 223 3.80 25.20 0.80
N GLU A 224 2.98 26.00 0.13
CA GLU A 224 3.40 26.96 -0.88
C GLU A 224 4.63 27.77 -0.44
N GLY A 225 5.66 27.76 -1.27
CA GLY A 225 6.92 28.47 -1.02
C GLY A 225 7.81 27.87 0.08
N LYS A 226 7.46 26.68 0.60
CA LYS A 226 8.29 25.97 1.60
C LYS A 226 9.11 24.87 0.93
N PRO A 227 10.33 24.59 1.42
CA PRO A 227 11.19 23.54 0.89
C PRO A 227 10.98 22.18 1.56
N TYR A 228 9.91 21.99 2.29
CA TYR A 228 9.68 20.81 3.12
C TYR A 228 8.90 19.74 2.36
N GLU A 229 9.09 18.48 2.74
CA GLU A 229 8.37 17.34 2.18
C GLU A 229 7.15 16.96 3.04
N SER A 230 6.02 16.76 2.40
CA SER A 230 4.85 16.10 2.97
C SER A 230 4.05 15.44 1.84
N PRO A 231 3.90 14.11 1.84
CA PRO A 231 4.42 13.13 2.79
C PRO A 231 5.94 13.01 2.77
N MET A 232 6.49 12.39 3.81
CA MET A 232 7.95 12.20 3.92
C MET A 232 8.44 11.05 3.05
N LYS A 233 9.42 11.31 2.21
CA LYS A 233 10.08 10.27 1.41
C LYS A 233 11.14 9.52 2.24
N PRO A 234 11.51 8.25 1.84
CA PRO A 234 11.12 7.59 0.58
C PRO A 234 9.77 6.85 0.62
N TRP A 235 9.19 6.60 1.78
CA TRP A 235 8.07 5.65 1.93
C TRP A 235 6.71 6.28 2.17
N GLY A 236 6.64 7.54 2.58
CA GLY A 236 5.38 8.22 2.87
C GLY A 236 4.52 8.45 1.63
N GLY A 237 3.21 8.26 1.79
CA GLY A 237 2.16 8.46 0.81
C GLY A 237 0.94 9.15 1.42
N ILE A 238 -0.23 8.88 0.86
CA ILE A 238 -1.49 9.54 1.27
C ILE A 238 -1.90 9.20 2.71
N GLU A 239 -1.40 8.11 3.29
CA GLU A 239 -1.61 7.72 4.69
C GLU A 239 -1.02 8.73 5.69
N GLN A 240 -0.09 9.57 5.24
CA GLN A 240 0.47 10.65 6.06
C GLN A 240 -0.37 11.93 6.07
N LEU A 241 -1.54 11.90 5.42
CA LEU A 241 -2.47 13.03 5.33
C LEU A 241 -3.89 12.59 5.71
N ALA A 242 -4.60 13.41 6.46
CA ALA A 242 -5.95 13.08 6.89
C ALA A 242 -6.88 14.30 6.91
N TRP A 243 -8.09 14.13 6.36
CA TRP A 243 -9.18 15.07 6.56
C TRP A 243 -9.78 14.95 7.96
N ASN A 244 -10.14 16.07 8.57
CA ASN A 244 -11.04 16.04 9.70
C ASN A 244 -12.48 15.76 9.24
N THR A 245 -13.37 15.40 10.17
CA THR A 245 -14.76 15.00 9.87
C THR A 245 -15.62 16.14 9.32
N THR A 246 -15.24 17.41 9.56
CA THR A 246 -15.95 18.61 9.08
C THR A 246 -15.43 19.15 7.75
N SER A 247 -14.44 18.50 7.13
CA SER A 247 -13.91 18.85 5.79
C SER A 247 -13.26 20.24 5.69
N ASP A 248 -12.84 20.80 6.80
CA ASP A 248 -12.24 22.15 6.87
C ASP A 248 -10.80 22.17 7.40
N LYS A 249 -10.26 21.01 7.82
CA LYS A 249 -8.88 20.86 8.26
C LYS A 249 -8.21 19.65 7.64
N VAL A 250 -6.90 19.76 7.42
CA VAL A 250 -6.04 18.67 6.96
C VAL A 250 -4.91 18.48 7.98
N ALA A 251 -4.84 17.29 8.58
CA ALA A 251 -3.65 16.87 9.31
C ALA A 251 -2.64 16.27 8.35
N TYR A 252 -1.35 16.57 8.55
CA TYR A 252 -0.29 16.05 7.71
C TYR A 252 1.02 15.85 8.48
N THR A 253 1.76 14.81 8.11
CA THR A 253 3.10 14.55 8.61
C THR A 253 4.13 15.40 7.86
N CYS A 254 5.03 16.03 8.56
CA CYS A 254 6.11 16.79 7.95
C CYS A 254 7.36 16.89 8.85
N ARG A 255 8.53 16.76 8.24
CA ARG A 255 9.81 17.12 8.87
C ARG A 255 10.22 18.52 8.37
N LYS A 256 9.94 19.57 9.13
CA LYS A 256 10.26 20.95 8.73
C LYS A 256 11.75 21.26 8.91
N LYS A 257 12.60 20.46 8.27
CA LYS A 257 14.06 20.59 8.23
C LYS A 257 14.55 20.51 6.78
N THR A 258 15.75 20.96 6.52
CA THR A 258 16.40 20.89 5.19
C THR A 258 17.90 20.60 5.34
N GLY A 259 18.55 20.19 4.25
CA GLY A 259 19.99 19.98 4.20
C GLY A 259 20.49 18.96 5.23
N LEU A 260 21.61 19.27 5.87
CA LEU A 260 22.20 18.42 6.91
C LEU A 260 21.23 18.16 8.06
N ALA A 261 20.45 19.16 8.49
CA ALA A 261 19.51 18.99 9.61
C ALA A 261 18.41 17.96 9.28
N TYR A 262 17.97 17.88 8.03
CA TYR A 262 17.05 16.83 7.56
C TYR A 262 17.73 15.45 7.58
N ALA A 263 18.98 15.37 7.13
CA ALA A 263 19.69 14.11 6.94
C ALA A 263 20.04 13.39 8.26
N ILE A 264 20.22 14.13 9.37
CA ILE A 264 20.63 13.57 10.67
C ILE A 264 19.49 13.44 11.67
N SER A 265 18.31 13.98 11.38
CA SER A 265 17.15 13.97 12.29
C SER A 265 16.04 13.08 11.76
N THR A 266 15.40 12.31 12.65
CA THR A 266 14.18 11.60 12.38
C THR A 266 12.92 12.36 12.86
N ASN A 267 13.10 13.50 13.51
CA ASN A 267 12.02 14.29 14.08
C ASN A 267 11.07 14.81 12.99
N SER A 268 9.88 14.22 12.92
CA SER A 268 8.72 14.69 12.17
C SER A 268 7.57 14.95 13.12
N ASP A 269 6.72 15.90 12.75
CA ASP A 269 5.55 16.27 13.54
C ASP A 269 4.27 16.12 12.74
N ILE A 270 3.15 16.02 13.47
CA ILE A 270 1.81 16.15 12.91
C ILE A 270 1.38 17.61 12.95
N TYR A 271 1.15 18.18 11.78
CA TYR A 271 0.64 19.53 11.59
C TYR A 271 -0.84 19.49 11.18
N VAL A 272 -1.61 20.44 11.65
CA VAL A 272 -3.03 20.61 11.28
C VAL A 272 -3.19 21.96 10.58
N TYR A 273 -3.51 21.93 9.30
CA TYR A 273 -3.79 23.10 8.47
C TYR A 273 -5.29 23.36 8.47
N ASP A 274 -5.70 24.57 8.85
CA ASP A 274 -7.10 25.05 8.81
C ASP A 274 -7.35 25.79 7.50
N LEU A 275 -8.31 25.31 6.69
CA LEU A 275 -8.61 25.86 5.37
C LEU A 275 -9.25 27.25 5.45
N ASN A 276 -9.94 27.57 6.55
CA ASN A 276 -10.65 28.83 6.72
C ASN A 276 -9.69 29.94 7.16
N THR A 277 -8.89 29.68 8.19
CA THR A 277 -7.93 30.65 8.75
C THR A 277 -6.59 30.66 8.02
N LYS A 278 -6.26 29.57 7.30
CA LYS A 278 -4.97 29.33 6.62
C LYS A 278 -3.80 29.24 7.60
N GLN A 279 -4.07 28.92 8.86
CA GLN A 279 -3.07 28.72 9.89
C GLN A 279 -2.74 27.24 10.02
N THR A 280 -1.56 26.96 10.54
CA THR A 280 -1.05 25.61 10.77
C THR A 280 -0.58 25.50 12.22
N ASP A 281 -1.14 24.55 12.94
CA ASP A 281 -0.76 24.20 14.30
C ASP A 281 0.11 22.94 14.29
N ASN A 282 1.16 22.90 15.11
CA ASN A 282 1.93 21.69 15.39
C ASN A 282 1.33 21.03 16.64
N ILE A 283 0.81 19.82 16.51
CA ILE A 283 0.16 19.13 17.63
C ILE A 283 1.07 18.13 18.34
N THR A 284 2.31 17.93 17.89
CA THR A 284 3.27 16.98 18.48
C THR A 284 4.63 17.58 18.77
N GLU A 285 4.76 18.90 18.87
CA GLU A 285 6.03 19.66 19.00
C GLU A 285 6.94 19.19 20.15
N GLU A 286 6.36 18.65 21.21
CA GLU A 286 7.11 18.16 22.36
C GLU A 286 7.85 16.84 22.12
N ASN A 287 7.40 16.00 21.16
CA ASN A 287 8.07 14.76 20.78
C ASN A 287 9.28 15.05 19.87
N LYS A 288 10.33 14.22 19.95
CA LYS A 288 11.58 14.45 19.20
C LYS A 288 11.89 13.34 18.19
N GLY A 289 11.10 12.27 18.16
CA GLY A 289 11.21 11.21 17.18
C GLY A 289 10.25 11.40 16.01
N TYR A 290 9.92 10.31 15.34
CA TYR A 290 8.90 10.31 14.30
C TYR A 290 7.51 10.42 14.90
N ASP A 291 6.68 11.34 14.39
CA ASP A 291 5.23 11.32 14.49
C ASP A 291 4.66 11.26 13.07
N THR A 292 3.87 10.22 12.77
CA THR A 292 3.43 9.90 11.40
C THR A 292 1.99 9.37 11.36
N ASN A 293 1.41 9.35 10.15
CA ASN A 293 0.15 8.68 9.82
C ASN A 293 -1.04 9.13 10.70
N PRO A 294 -1.39 10.43 10.70
CA PRO A 294 -2.50 10.93 11.48
C PRO A 294 -3.86 10.40 10.95
N GLN A 295 -4.77 10.02 11.86
CA GLN A 295 -6.14 9.66 11.52
C GLN A 295 -7.12 10.25 12.53
N TYR A 296 -8.14 10.97 12.06
CA TYR A 296 -9.22 11.41 12.92
C TYR A 296 -10.17 10.27 13.27
N SER A 297 -10.70 10.27 14.49
CA SER A 297 -11.78 9.34 14.86
C SER A 297 -13.05 9.66 14.07
N PRO A 298 -13.91 8.66 13.75
CA PRO A 298 -15.15 8.87 13.02
C PRO A 298 -16.11 9.88 13.67
N ASP A 299 -16.10 9.98 15.01
CA ASP A 299 -16.91 10.97 15.75
C ASP A 299 -16.28 12.38 15.82
N GLY A 300 -15.07 12.55 15.27
CA GLY A 300 -14.35 13.80 15.22
C GLY A 300 -13.82 14.32 16.56
N LYS A 301 -13.78 13.48 17.62
CA LYS A 301 -13.32 13.91 18.95
C LYS A 301 -11.85 13.66 19.20
N TYR A 302 -11.23 12.75 18.45
CA TYR A 302 -9.84 12.35 18.62
C TYR A 302 -9.09 12.41 17.29
N ILE A 303 -7.78 12.53 17.40
CA ILE A 303 -6.81 12.22 16.35
C ILE A 303 -5.82 11.19 16.89
N ALA A 304 -5.54 10.14 16.11
CA ALA A 304 -4.55 9.13 16.42
C ALA A 304 -3.36 9.25 15.47
N TRP A 305 -2.15 8.83 15.92
CA TRP A 305 -0.95 8.78 15.09
C TRP A 305 0.06 7.77 15.64
N GLN A 306 0.99 7.36 14.79
CA GLN A 306 2.14 6.55 15.19
C GLN A 306 3.28 7.47 15.65
N SER A 307 4.01 7.07 16.72
CA SER A 307 5.00 7.90 17.38
C SER A 307 6.22 7.10 17.85
N MET A 308 7.41 7.49 17.43
CA MET A 308 8.68 7.08 18.01
C MET A 308 9.19 8.18 18.94
N GLU A 309 10.05 7.85 19.91
CA GLU A 309 10.42 8.79 20.97
C GLU A 309 11.68 9.60 20.64
N ARG A 310 12.70 8.95 20.07
CA ARG A 310 14.06 9.50 20.01
C ARG A 310 14.42 10.02 18.62
N ASP A 311 14.97 11.22 18.57
CA ASP A 311 15.56 11.78 17.35
C ASP A 311 16.80 10.99 16.90
N GLY A 312 16.91 10.73 15.61
CA GLY A 312 18.02 10.01 14.99
C GLY A 312 18.04 8.50 15.23
N TYR A 313 16.96 7.91 15.79
CA TYR A 313 16.93 6.50 16.14
C TYR A 313 15.74 5.75 15.47
N GLU A 314 15.95 5.30 14.24
CA GLU A 314 14.92 4.62 13.43
C GLU A 314 14.50 3.24 13.95
N ALA A 315 15.28 2.62 14.84
CA ALA A 315 14.96 1.36 15.50
C ALA A 315 14.15 1.52 16.79
N ASP A 316 13.59 2.71 17.02
CA ASP A 316 12.77 2.98 18.21
C ASP A 316 11.40 2.30 18.12
N LEU A 317 10.75 2.13 19.27
CA LEU A 317 9.41 1.55 19.35
C LEU A 317 8.40 2.47 18.66
N ASN A 318 7.69 1.96 17.67
CA ASN A 318 6.61 2.67 17.00
C ASN A 318 5.30 2.50 17.77
N ARG A 319 4.92 3.51 18.53
CA ARG A 319 3.82 3.55 19.49
C ARG A 319 2.55 4.11 18.84
N LEU A 320 1.38 3.79 19.37
CA LEU A 320 0.12 4.41 18.98
C LEU A 320 -0.35 5.41 20.06
N PHE A 321 -0.53 6.65 19.63
CA PHE A 321 -1.05 7.74 20.44
C PHE A 321 -2.42 8.22 19.95
N ILE A 322 -3.22 8.75 20.87
CA ILE A 322 -4.41 9.53 20.57
C ILE A 322 -4.35 10.88 21.30
N MET A 323 -4.99 11.89 20.73
CA MET A 323 -5.21 13.19 21.37
C MET A 323 -6.71 13.52 21.34
N ASN A 324 -7.26 13.92 22.47
CA ASN A 324 -8.58 14.51 22.55
C ASN A 324 -8.54 15.93 21.98
N LEU A 325 -9.32 16.21 20.94
CA LEU A 325 -9.30 17.49 20.21
C LEU A 325 -9.91 18.66 21.00
N GLU A 326 -10.73 18.39 21.99
CA GLU A 326 -11.33 19.42 22.86
C GLU A 326 -10.38 19.83 24.00
N THR A 327 -9.73 18.86 24.64
CA THR A 327 -8.90 19.09 25.83
C THR A 327 -7.40 19.21 25.52
N GLY A 328 -6.96 18.71 24.37
CA GLY A 328 -5.53 18.58 24.03
C GLY A 328 -4.80 17.47 24.77
N GLU A 329 -5.49 16.66 25.58
CA GLU A 329 -4.91 15.56 26.33
C GLU A 329 -4.44 14.47 25.38
N LYS A 330 -3.18 14.04 25.54
CA LYS A 330 -2.54 12.96 24.76
C LYS A 330 -2.41 11.70 25.60
N ARG A 331 -2.62 10.53 24.97
CA ARG A 331 -2.57 9.24 25.62
C ARG A 331 -1.86 8.20 24.76
N PHE A 332 -0.88 7.47 25.34
CA PHE A 332 -0.21 6.34 24.72
C PHE A 332 -1.07 5.07 24.87
N VAL A 333 -1.85 4.71 23.84
CA VAL A 333 -2.86 3.65 23.92
C VAL A 333 -2.33 2.25 23.61
N SER A 334 -1.15 2.12 23.00
CA SER A 334 -0.50 0.82 22.79
C SER A 334 0.54 0.47 23.87
N LYS A 335 0.45 1.04 25.06
CA LYS A 335 1.46 0.90 26.12
C LYS A 335 1.71 -0.54 26.54
N GLU A 336 0.68 -1.39 26.55
CA GLU A 336 0.78 -2.80 26.93
C GLU A 336 1.23 -3.71 25.76
N PHE A 337 1.56 -3.14 24.60
CA PHE A 337 2.09 -3.85 23.45
C PHE A 337 3.59 -3.58 23.31
N GLU A 338 4.41 -4.59 23.56
CA GLU A 338 5.87 -4.47 23.61
C GLU A 338 6.56 -4.50 22.24
N SER A 339 5.82 -4.25 21.14
CA SER A 339 6.36 -4.23 19.79
C SER A 339 5.76 -3.08 18.97
N ASN A 340 6.17 -2.98 17.70
CA ASN A 340 5.75 -1.90 16.81
C ASN A 340 4.28 -2.02 16.42
N VAL A 341 3.60 -0.88 16.37
CA VAL A 341 2.35 -0.70 15.66
C VAL A 341 2.68 -0.31 14.22
N ASP A 342 2.45 -1.22 13.25
CA ASP A 342 2.87 -1.04 11.85
C ASP A 342 1.78 -0.38 10.97
N GLY A 343 0.55 -0.36 11.45
CA GLY A 343 -0.59 0.30 10.81
C GLY A 343 -1.82 0.20 11.70
N PHE A 344 -2.75 1.13 11.59
CA PHE A 344 -3.95 1.14 12.42
C PHE A 344 -5.18 1.67 11.70
N LEU A 345 -6.37 1.39 12.27
CA LEU A 345 -7.65 1.79 11.74
C LEU A 345 -8.64 2.01 12.89
N TRP A 346 -9.31 3.16 12.94
CA TRP A 346 -10.38 3.40 13.88
C TRP A 346 -11.57 2.47 13.65
N ASN A 347 -12.14 1.94 14.73
CA ASN A 347 -13.47 1.36 14.68
C ASN A 347 -14.52 2.47 14.47
N LYS A 348 -15.60 2.16 13.77
CA LYS A 348 -16.67 3.10 13.40
C LYS A 348 -17.33 3.79 14.59
N ASP A 349 -17.40 3.11 15.74
CA ASP A 349 -17.95 3.65 16.97
C ASP A 349 -16.98 4.57 17.73
N SER A 350 -15.76 4.77 17.23
CA SER A 350 -14.68 5.56 17.85
C SER A 350 -14.26 5.10 19.25
N LYS A 351 -14.64 3.88 19.68
CA LYS A 351 -14.32 3.36 21.01
C LYS A 351 -13.15 2.39 21.02
N SER A 352 -12.69 1.97 19.86
CA SER A 352 -11.53 1.10 19.72
C SER A 352 -10.78 1.37 18.43
N ILE A 353 -9.54 0.87 18.37
CA ILE A 353 -8.67 0.95 17.20
C ILE A 353 -8.17 -0.47 16.91
N TYR A 354 -8.28 -0.90 15.67
CA TYR A 354 -7.58 -2.09 15.18
C TYR A 354 -6.19 -1.68 14.73
N PHE A 355 -5.21 -2.52 15.00
CA PHE A 355 -3.85 -2.28 14.53
C PHE A 355 -3.16 -3.59 14.13
N ILE A 356 -2.15 -3.46 13.29
CA ILE A 356 -1.25 -4.52 12.89
C ILE A 356 0.02 -4.38 13.73
N GLY A 357 0.48 -5.49 14.30
CA GLY A 357 1.71 -5.50 15.08
C GLY A 357 2.46 -6.81 14.92
N VAL A 358 3.79 -6.71 14.87
CA VAL A 358 4.66 -7.87 14.78
C VAL A 358 5.01 -8.38 16.16
N TRP A 359 4.83 -9.70 16.37
CA TRP A 359 5.25 -10.38 17.58
C TRP A 359 5.75 -11.78 17.25
N HIS A 360 6.92 -12.14 17.76
CA HIS A 360 7.55 -13.44 17.50
C HIS A 360 7.72 -13.79 15.99
N GLY A 361 8.03 -12.79 15.16
CA GLY A 361 8.23 -12.98 13.71
C GLY A 361 6.96 -13.28 12.92
N GLU A 362 5.82 -12.88 13.42
CA GLU A 362 4.51 -12.94 12.78
C GLU A 362 3.79 -11.62 12.95
N THR A 363 3.13 -11.13 11.92
CA THR A 363 2.38 -9.87 11.98
C THR A 363 0.91 -10.17 12.12
N GLN A 364 0.33 -9.84 13.28
CA GLN A 364 -1.04 -10.18 13.64
C GLN A 364 -1.92 -8.94 13.78
N ILE A 365 -3.24 -9.14 13.80
CA ILE A 365 -4.23 -8.09 14.03
C ILE A 365 -4.58 -8.04 15.50
N TYR A 366 -4.56 -6.83 16.06
CA TYR A 366 -4.91 -6.51 17.44
C TYR A 366 -6.04 -5.50 17.47
N ASN A 367 -6.74 -5.44 18.59
CA ASN A 367 -7.69 -4.38 18.91
C ASN A 367 -7.31 -3.77 20.26
N VAL A 368 -7.30 -2.44 20.35
CA VAL A 368 -7.21 -1.70 21.60
C VAL A 368 -8.55 -1.06 21.93
N ASP A 369 -9.13 -1.41 23.08
CA ASP A 369 -10.40 -0.89 23.57
C ASP A 369 -10.15 0.33 24.47
N LEU A 370 -10.47 1.52 23.95
CA LEU A 370 -10.25 2.80 24.62
C LEU A 370 -11.19 3.01 25.82
N ALA A 371 -12.34 2.35 25.82
CA ALA A 371 -13.30 2.41 26.93
C ALA A 371 -12.93 1.45 28.07
N ALA A 372 -12.16 0.40 27.79
CA ALA A 372 -11.68 -0.58 28.74
C ALA A 372 -10.25 -0.31 29.21
N ASN A 373 -9.88 0.96 29.38
CA ASN A 373 -8.56 1.40 29.84
C ASN A 373 -7.44 0.91 28.91
N ASP A 374 -7.61 1.08 27.59
CA ASP A 374 -6.68 0.71 26.54
C ASP A 374 -6.31 -0.78 26.53
N LYS A 375 -7.25 -1.63 26.91
CA LYS A 375 -7.05 -3.08 26.90
C LYS A 375 -6.77 -3.56 25.47
N ILE A 376 -5.63 -4.22 25.29
CA ILE A 376 -5.23 -4.81 24.01
C ILE A 376 -5.67 -6.28 23.95
N THR A 377 -6.24 -6.66 22.80
CA THR A 377 -6.65 -8.04 22.51
C THR A 377 -6.06 -8.43 21.17
N GLN A 378 -5.27 -9.50 21.13
CA GLN A 378 -4.82 -10.12 19.88
C GLN A 378 -6.01 -10.84 19.23
N LEU A 379 -6.33 -10.53 17.97
CA LEU A 379 -7.45 -11.14 17.25
C LEU A 379 -7.03 -12.38 16.48
N THR A 380 -5.89 -12.36 15.83
CA THR A 380 -5.43 -13.43 14.92
C THR A 380 -4.17 -14.11 15.45
N ASP A 381 -3.92 -15.32 14.95
CA ASP A 381 -2.76 -16.14 15.28
C ASP A 381 -2.36 -17.01 14.08
N GLY A 382 -1.15 -17.57 14.12
CA GLY A 382 -0.63 -18.47 13.10
C GLY A 382 0.51 -17.88 12.28
N MET A 383 1.19 -18.74 11.53
CA MET A 383 2.38 -18.41 10.73
C MET A 383 2.00 -17.61 9.48
N TYR A 384 1.53 -16.38 9.69
CA TYR A 384 1.08 -15.43 8.66
C TYR A 384 1.48 -14.02 9.03
N ASP A 385 1.62 -13.18 8.02
CA ASP A 385 1.66 -11.72 8.17
C ASP A 385 0.38 -11.12 7.60
N TYR A 386 -0.30 -10.32 8.42
CA TYR A 386 -1.39 -9.47 7.96
C TYR A 386 -0.85 -8.10 7.58
N ALA A 387 -1.37 -7.56 6.48
CA ALA A 387 -1.07 -6.22 6.00
C ALA A 387 -2.37 -5.53 5.57
N SER A 388 -2.43 -4.22 5.66
CA SER A 388 -3.61 -3.43 5.30
C SER A 388 -4.87 -3.82 6.09
N LEU A 389 -5.64 -2.83 6.49
CA LEU A 389 -6.89 -3.02 7.25
C LEU A 389 -8.00 -2.17 6.64
N ALA A 390 -9.19 -2.75 6.48
CA ALA A 390 -10.42 -2.04 6.18
C ALA A 390 -11.59 -2.67 6.96
N LEU A 391 -12.67 -1.94 7.22
CA LEU A 391 -13.83 -2.47 7.94
C LEU A 391 -14.99 -2.77 7.01
N ALA A 392 -15.65 -3.92 7.21
CA ALA A 392 -16.88 -4.30 6.54
C ALA A 392 -17.82 -4.99 7.56
N GLY A 393 -18.75 -4.25 8.14
CA GLY A 393 -19.64 -4.73 9.18
C GLY A 393 -18.90 -5.19 10.42
N ASP A 394 -19.06 -6.46 10.76
CA ASP A 394 -18.39 -7.17 11.84
C ASP A 394 -17.08 -7.85 11.41
N LYS A 395 -16.54 -7.47 10.26
CA LYS A 395 -15.30 -8.01 9.71
C LYS A 395 -14.23 -6.95 9.53
N VAL A 396 -12.99 -7.36 9.74
CA VAL A 396 -11.78 -6.67 9.28
C VAL A 396 -11.37 -7.34 7.96
N ILE A 397 -11.34 -6.57 6.89
CA ILE A 397 -10.80 -6.99 5.59
C ILE A 397 -9.32 -6.67 5.60
N ALA A 398 -8.49 -7.67 5.35
CA ALA A 398 -7.03 -7.53 5.41
C ALA A 398 -6.35 -8.31 4.28
N LEU A 399 -5.18 -7.87 3.87
CA LEU A 399 -4.24 -8.69 3.11
C LEU A 399 -3.55 -9.66 4.06
N ARG A 400 -3.29 -10.87 3.61
CA ARG A 400 -2.52 -11.88 4.35
C ARG A 400 -1.60 -12.64 3.42
N HIS A 401 -0.37 -12.80 3.86
CA HIS A 401 0.64 -13.62 3.19
C HIS A 401 1.42 -14.49 4.17
N SER A 402 2.30 -15.33 3.64
CA SER A 402 3.27 -16.11 4.40
C SER A 402 4.52 -16.35 3.58
N MET A 403 5.56 -16.95 4.16
CA MET A 403 6.76 -17.36 3.41
C MET A 403 6.47 -18.36 2.26
N SER A 404 5.22 -18.87 2.17
CA SER A 404 4.80 -19.84 1.14
C SER A 404 3.66 -19.34 0.26
N MET A 405 3.16 -18.14 0.44
CA MET A 405 2.01 -17.60 -0.30
C MET A 405 2.08 -16.07 -0.32
N GLY A 406 1.93 -15.46 -1.50
CA GLY A 406 1.78 -14.00 -1.64
C GLY A 406 0.43 -13.51 -1.13
N ASP A 407 0.23 -12.19 -1.18
CA ASP A 407 -0.98 -11.55 -0.66
C ASP A 407 -2.26 -12.10 -1.29
N GLU A 408 -3.20 -12.42 -0.39
CA GLU A 408 -4.60 -12.70 -0.69
C GLU A 408 -5.48 -11.90 0.28
N ILE A 409 -6.72 -11.59 -0.12
CA ILE A 409 -7.66 -10.85 0.73
C ILE A 409 -8.39 -11.83 1.65
N TYR A 410 -8.47 -11.47 2.92
CA TYR A 410 -9.17 -12.21 3.97
C TYR A 410 -10.20 -11.34 4.67
N ALA A 411 -11.32 -11.96 5.06
CA ALA A 411 -12.27 -11.41 6.00
C ALA A 411 -12.04 -12.06 7.37
N VAL A 412 -11.65 -11.26 8.34
CA VAL A 412 -11.35 -11.66 9.72
C VAL A 412 -12.47 -11.16 10.63
N SER A 413 -12.99 -11.98 11.55
CA SER A 413 -13.97 -11.50 12.54
C SER A 413 -13.38 -10.38 13.37
N ALA A 414 -14.12 -9.27 13.50
CA ALA A 414 -13.67 -8.08 14.23
C ALA A 414 -13.56 -8.29 15.76
N THR A 415 -14.04 -9.44 16.24
CA THR A 415 -14.01 -9.84 17.66
C THR A 415 -13.64 -11.31 17.79
N ARG A 416 -13.11 -11.68 18.95
CA ARG A 416 -12.90 -13.09 19.35
C ARG A 416 -14.18 -13.68 19.91
N ASN A 417 -14.31 -15.01 19.80
CA ASN A 417 -15.34 -15.77 20.46
C ASN A 417 -14.75 -16.46 21.70
N GLY A 418 -14.83 -15.81 22.85
CA GLY A 418 -14.15 -16.25 24.08
C GLY A 418 -12.63 -16.27 23.91
N ASP A 419 -12.00 -17.40 24.22
CA ASP A 419 -10.54 -17.57 24.09
C ASP A 419 -10.08 -17.95 22.68
N ALA A 420 -11.00 -18.31 21.77
CA ALA A 420 -10.65 -18.66 20.40
C ALA A 420 -10.25 -17.42 19.61
N PHE A 421 -9.21 -17.54 18.78
CA PHE A 421 -8.84 -16.49 17.82
C PHE A 421 -9.94 -16.26 16.81
N ALA A 422 -9.95 -15.06 16.23
CA ALA A 422 -10.94 -14.66 15.24
C ALA A 422 -10.88 -15.56 14.00
N GLU A 423 -12.04 -15.95 13.49
CA GLU A 423 -12.13 -16.69 12.23
C GLU A 423 -11.65 -15.82 11.07
N ALA A 424 -10.81 -16.37 10.21
CA ALA A 424 -10.29 -15.72 9.01
C ALA A 424 -10.67 -16.53 7.75
N LYS A 425 -11.52 -15.95 6.90
CA LYS A 425 -11.96 -16.55 5.64
C LYS A 425 -11.22 -15.93 4.46
N GLN A 426 -10.57 -16.74 3.64
CA GLN A 426 -9.94 -16.29 2.39
C GLN A 426 -11.03 -15.91 1.36
N LEU A 427 -10.90 -14.74 0.72
CA LEU A 427 -11.85 -14.21 -0.26
C LEU A 427 -11.30 -14.27 -1.69
N THR A 428 -9.99 -14.17 -1.88
CA THR A 428 -9.35 -14.22 -3.20
C THR A 428 -8.42 -15.43 -3.34
N PHE A 429 -8.22 -15.86 -4.57
CA PHE A 429 -7.38 -17.00 -4.94
C PHE A 429 -6.61 -16.67 -6.22
N GLU A 430 -5.96 -15.51 -6.25
CA GLU A 430 -5.39 -14.91 -7.45
C GLU A 430 -4.35 -15.82 -8.12
N ASN A 431 -3.49 -16.42 -7.31
CA ASN A 431 -2.38 -17.24 -7.79
C ASN A 431 -2.59 -18.75 -7.63
N LYS A 432 -3.84 -19.18 -7.38
CA LYS A 432 -4.14 -20.61 -7.14
C LYS A 432 -3.65 -21.52 -8.26
N GLN A 433 -3.82 -21.12 -9.52
CA GLN A 433 -3.39 -21.91 -10.69
C GLN A 433 -1.87 -22.11 -10.75
N ILE A 434 -1.07 -21.23 -10.13
CA ILE A 434 0.38 -21.36 -10.01
C ILE A 434 0.71 -22.26 -8.81
N TYR A 435 0.12 -21.98 -7.64
CA TYR A 435 0.35 -22.77 -6.43
C TYR A 435 -0.03 -24.24 -6.58
N ASP A 436 -1.10 -24.56 -7.30
CA ASP A 436 -1.55 -25.94 -7.58
C ASP A 436 -0.49 -26.75 -8.36
N GLN A 437 0.45 -26.09 -9.03
CA GLN A 437 1.55 -26.72 -9.77
C GLN A 437 2.83 -26.85 -8.96
N LEU A 438 2.89 -26.28 -7.75
CA LEU A 438 4.12 -26.16 -6.97
C LEU A 438 4.09 -27.05 -5.72
N GLU A 439 5.24 -27.60 -5.38
CA GLU A 439 5.54 -28.18 -4.08
C GLU A 439 6.42 -27.19 -3.31
N MET A 440 5.85 -26.56 -2.28
CA MET A 440 6.57 -25.59 -1.44
C MET A 440 7.45 -26.29 -0.40
N GLY A 441 8.56 -25.68 -0.06
CA GLY A 441 9.39 -26.08 1.05
C GLY A 441 8.67 -25.86 2.40
N LYS A 442 8.84 -26.78 3.35
CA LYS A 442 8.32 -26.62 4.70
C LYS A 442 9.00 -25.45 5.40
N VAL A 443 8.24 -24.58 6.02
CA VAL A 443 8.73 -23.53 6.92
C VAL A 443 8.57 -24.00 8.37
N GLU A 444 9.60 -23.83 9.18
CA GLU A 444 9.63 -24.26 10.58
C GLU A 444 10.20 -23.16 11.48
N ALA A 445 9.48 -22.83 12.54
CA ALA A 445 9.98 -21.94 13.61
C ALA A 445 10.87 -22.74 14.57
N ARG A 446 12.10 -22.26 14.81
CA ARG A 446 13.02 -22.81 15.78
C ARG A 446 13.47 -21.77 16.78
N TRP A 447 13.23 -22.03 18.05
CA TRP A 447 13.73 -21.20 19.14
C TRP A 447 15.09 -21.72 19.60
N MET A 448 16.11 -20.88 19.45
CA MET A 448 17.50 -21.24 19.74
C MET A 448 18.02 -20.39 20.91
N LYS A 449 18.68 -21.05 21.86
CA LYS A 449 19.33 -20.35 22.96
C LYS A 449 20.59 -19.63 22.45
N THR A 450 20.67 -18.33 22.68
CA THR A 450 21.85 -17.52 22.34
C THR A 450 22.94 -17.59 23.40
N THR A 451 24.11 -17.07 23.10
CA THR A 451 25.27 -17.08 24.03
C THR A 451 25.04 -16.24 25.29
N ASP A 452 24.17 -15.23 25.23
CA ASP A 452 23.71 -14.43 26.37
C ASP A 452 22.52 -15.02 27.11
N GLY A 453 22.07 -16.22 26.70
CA GLY A 453 21.03 -17.00 27.39
C GLY A 453 19.59 -16.68 26.97
N LYS A 454 19.39 -15.76 26.01
CA LYS A 454 18.07 -15.42 25.47
C LYS A 454 17.59 -16.48 24.48
N GLN A 455 16.33 -16.37 24.05
CA GLN A 455 15.74 -17.19 23.00
C GLN A 455 15.67 -16.39 21.72
N MET A 456 16.19 -16.94 20.63
CA MET A 456 16.18 -16.34 19.30
C MET A 456 15.32 -17.18 18.37
N LEU A 457 14.27 -16.59 17.82
CA LEU A 457 13.49 -17.22 16.75
C LEU A 457 14.34 -17.32 15.49
N THR A 458 14.37 -18.49 14.89
CA THR A 458 15.03 -18.77 13.61
C THR A 458 14.06 -19.50 12.71
N TRP A 459 13.73 -18.91 11.56
CA TRP A 459 12.98 -19.62 10.53
C TRP A 459 13.92 -20.55 9.78
N VAL A 460 13.46 -21.79 9.58
CA VAL A 460 14.16 -22.78 8.75
C VAL A 460 13.23 -23.20 7.61
N ILE A 461 13.68 -22.97 6.38
CA ILE A 461 12.94 -23.32 5.17
C ILE A 461 13.67 -24.46 4.49
N TYR A 462 12.99 -25.60 4.36
CA TYR A 462 13.53 -26.81 3.77
C TYR A 462 13.29 -26.87 2.26
N PRO A 463 14.12 -27.59 1.50
CA PRO A 463 13.81 -27.93 0.13
C PRO A 463 12.47 -28.66 -0.01
N PRO A 464 11.73 -28.48 -1.11
CA PRO A 464 10.64 -29.39 -1.45
C PRO A 464 11.14 -30.85 -1.45
N GLN A 465 10.35 -31.78 -0.92
CA GLN A 465 10.69 -33.20 -0.80
C GLN A 465 11.97 -33.45 0.03
N PHE A 466 12.17 -32.66 1.08
CA PHE A 466 13.31 -32.78 1.99
C PHE A 466 13.45 -34.20 2.57
N ASP A 467 14.66 -34.77 2.45
CA ASP A 467 15.03 -36.07 3.00
C ASP A 467 16.00 -35.86 4.19
N PRO A 468 15.60 -36.17 5.44
CA PRO A 468 16.45 -35.95 6.61
C PRO A 468 17.74 -36.81 6.64
N ASN A 469 17.83 -37.82 5.77
CA ASN A 469 19.03 -38.67 5.65
C ASN A 469 20.07 -38.10 4.66
N LYS A 470 19.75 -37.03 3.95
CA LYS A 470 20.67 -36.35 3.03
C LYS A 470 21.28 -35.11 3.67
N LYS A 471 22.43 -34.70 3.16
CA LYS A 471 23.03 -33.40 3.49
C LYS A 471 22.70 -32.40 2.40
N TYR A 472 22.34 -31.21 2.83
CA TYR A 472 22.01 -30.09 1.96
C TYR A 472 22.94 -28.91 2.22
N PRO A 473 23.34 -28.15 1.18
CA PRO A 473 23.97 -26.86 1.40
C PRO A 473 23.00 -25.93 2.14
N THR A 474 23.55 -25.05 2.97
CA THR A 474 22.74 -24.16 3.80
C THR A 474 23.08 -22.71 3.51
N LEU A 475 22.07 -21.87 3.34
CA LEU A 475 22.19 -20.42 3.21
C LEU A 475 21.75 -19.77 4.51
N LEU A 476 22.60 -18.92 5.08
CA LEU A 476 22.25 -18.03 6.17
C LEU A 476 21.71 -16.72 5.57
N PHE A 477 20.46 -16.41 5.86
CA PHE A 477 19.86 -15.11 5.52
C PHE A 477 20.14 -14.14 6.66
N CYS A 478 20.87 -13.08 6.37
CA CYS A 478 21.15 -12.01 7.31
C CYS A 478 20.22 -10.84 7.03
N GLU A 479 19.23 -10.64 7.91
CA GLU A 479 18.31 -9.50 7.79
C GLU A 479 19.07 -8.20 7.96
N GLY A 480 18.76 -7.25 7.06
CA GLY A 480 19.23 -5.87 7.15
C GLY A 480 18.33 -5.02 8.06
N GLY A 481 18.52 -3.76 8.03
CA GLY A 481 17.72 -2.83 8.77
C GLY A 481 18.57 -2.01 9.71
N PRO A 482 18.54 -2.13 10.99
CA PRO A 482 18.35 -3.26 11.91
C PRO A 482 16.99 -3.34 12.62
N GLN A 483 16.01 -2.62 12.20
CA GLN A 483 14.78 -2.38 12.97
C GLN A 483 13.64 -3.36 12.69
N SER A 484 13.78 -4.26 11.74
CA SER A 484 12.72 -5.21 11.38
C SER A 484 13.11 -6.66 11.71
N PRO A 485 12.19 -7.51 12.14
CA PRO A 485 12.41 -8.95 12.22
C PRO A 485 12.28 -9.61 10.84
N VAL A 486 12.82 -10.81 10.71
CA VAL A 486 12.40 -11.75 9.67
C VAL A 486 11.06 -12.32 10.11
N SER A 487 9.97 -11.81 9.49
CA SER A 487 8.60 -12.27 9.72
C SER A 487 8.20 -13.33 8.69
N GLN A 488 6.90 -13.57 8.53
CA GLN A 488 6.35 -14.44 7.48
C GLN A 488 6.26 -13.77 6.11
N PHE A 489 7.10 -12.77 5.82
CA PHE A 489 7.01 -11.97 4.61
C PHE A 489 7.14 -12.80 3.32
N TRP A 490 6.33 -12.43 2.30
CA TRP A 490 6.48 -12.88 0.92
C TRP A 490 7.25 -11.83 0.12
N SER A 491 8.37 -12.21 -0.46
CA SER A 491 9.17 -11.29 -1.26
C SER A 491 9.21 -11.70 -2.73
N TYR A 492 9.01 -10.74 -3.62
CA TYR A 492 9.23 -10.92 -5.05
C TYR A 492 10.70 -10.65 -5.46
N ARG A 493 11.57 -10.28 -4.51
CA ARG A 493 13.00 -10.05 -4.71
C ARG A 493 13.87 -11.08 -3.99
N TRP A 494 13.59 -11.36 -2.72
CA TRP A 494 14.34 -12.30 -1.87
C TRP A 494 13.42 -13.44 -1.40
N ASN A 495 13.01 -14.28 -2.34
CA ASN A 495 12.03 -15.33 -2.07
C ASN A 495 12.70 -16.60 -1.53
N PHE A 496 12.35 -16.99 -0.31
CA PHE A 496 12.91 -18.17 0.34
C PHE A 496 12.53 -19.48 -0.36
N GLN A 497 11.34 -19.55 -0.96
CA GLN A 497 10.89 -20.75 -1.67
C GLN A 497 11.69 -21.00 -2.96
N ILE A 498 12.14 -19.95 -3.67
CA ILE A 498 13.06 -20.12 -4.81
C ILE A 498 14.40 -20.65 -4.32
N MET A 499 14.95 -20.10 -3.24
CA MET A 499 16.23 -20.56 -2.68
C MET A 499 16.14 -22.03 -2.25
N ALA A 500 15.06 -22.39 -1.53
CA ALA A 500 14.81 -23.76 -1.09
C ALA A 500 14.56 -24.72 -2.26
N ALA A 501 13.89 -24.28 -3.34
CA ALA A 501 13.64 -25.06 -4.55
C ALA A 501 14.92 -25.45 -5.30
N ASN A 502 16.05 -24.79 -5.00
CA ASN A 502 17.37 -25.12 -5.51
C ASN A 502 18.17 -26.05 -4.56
N ASP A 503 17.48 -26.83 -3.74
CA ASP A 503 18.03 -27.79 -2.79
C ASP A 503 18.91 -27.19 -1.68
N TYR A 504 18.64 -25.93 -1.28
CA TYR A 504 19.24 -25.30 -0.11
C TYR A 504 18.30 -25.37 1.10
N ILE A 505 18.85 -25.56 2.28
CA ILE A 505 18.17 -25.20 3.52
C ILE A 505 18.43 -23.73 3.76
N ILE A 506 17.37 -22.94 4.01
CA ILE A 506 17.50 -21.53 4.37
C ILE A 506 17.35 -21.40 5.87
N VAL A 507 18.28 -20.71 6.49
CA VAL A 507 18.26 -20.39 7.92
C VAL A 507 18.20 -18.89 8.06
N ALA A 508 17.10 -18.38 8.61
CA ALA A 508 16.83 -16.95 8.75
C ALA A 508 16.60 -16.61 10.24
N PRO A 509 17.67 -16.32 11.00
CA PRO A 509 17.58 -15.97 12.41
C PRO A 509 17.09 -14.53 12.60
N ASN A 510 16.26 -14.36 13.61
CA ASN A 510 15.98 -13.05 14.19
C ASN A 510 17.06 -12.68 15.21
N ARG A 511 17.30 -11.41 15.41
CA ARG A 511 18.28 -10.88 16.36
C ARG A 511 17.59 -10.09 17.47
#